data_b2bf45e16693663181c8431d46d365c9
#
_entry.id   b2bf45e16693663181c8431d46d365c9
#
_cell.length_a   1.000
_cell.length_b   1.000
_cell.length_c   1.000
_cell.angle_alpha   90.00
_cell.angle_beta   90.00
_cell.angle_gamma   90.00
#
_symmetry.space_group_name_H-M   'P 1'
#
loop_
_entity.id
_entity.type
_entity.pdbx_description
1 polymer ?
#
loop_
_entity_poly.entity_id
_entity_poly.type
_entity_poly.pdbx_seq_one_letter_code
_entity_poly.pdbx_strand_id
1 'polypeptide(L)'
;MKRKKILIPLLVVLVAGLAAKFVLAKPAPEPHHKIDGTVYVLPREFLVNLSDGRYAKVNVALVLDRSQPTAAGGGGEGGGAEPPEGFGTLEQEAAVRDVVTDVLTGQRGDELIDRRGREQVKDELLRGIRARTDVRVNEILLPDVAVQ
;
A
#
# COMPACT_ATOMS: atom_id res chain seq x y z
N MET A 1 67.83 0.17 -15.58
CA MET A 1 66.64 0.19 -16.47
C MET A 1 65.72 -1.04 -16.39
N LYS A 2 65.98 -2.03 -15.51
CA LYS A 2 65.13 -3.26 -15.43
C LYS A 2 63.89 -3.17 -14.49
N ARG A 3 63.82 -2.18 -13.62
CA ARG A 3 62.70 -2.05 -12.63
C ARG A 3 61.39 -1.52 -13.20
N LYS A 4 61.42 -0.78 -14.31
CA LYS A 4 60.21 -0.24 -14.97
C LYS A 4 59.39 -1.31 -15.71
N LYS A 5 60.01 -2.41 -16.14
CA LYS A 5 59.34 -3.48 -16.89
C LYS A 5 58.45 -4.40 -16.03
N ILE A 6 58.63 -4.38 -14.70
CA ILE A 6 57.86 -5.21 -13.76
C ILE A 6 56.68 -4.42 -13.16
N LEU A 7 56.78 -3.08 -13.10
CA LEU A 7 55.72 -2.23 -12.53
C LEU A 7 54.43 -2.20 -13.38
N ILE A 8 54.59 -2.26 -14.71
CA ILE A 8 53.45 -2.18 -15.64
C ILE A 8 52.54 -3.41 -15.55
N PRO A 9 53.04 -4.66 -15.58
CA PRO A 9 52.16 -5.83 -15.44
C PRO A 9 51.54 -5.93 -14.04
N LEU A 10 52.22 -5.47 -12.98
CA LEU A 10 51.68 -5.44 -11.63
C LEU A 10 50.52 -4.45 -11.50
N LEU A 11 50.64 -3.28 -12.14
CA LEU A 11 49.58 -2.26 -12.16
C LEU A 11 48.34 -2.76 -12.91
N VAL A 12 48.53 -3.46 -14.03
CA VAL A 12 47.43 -4.01 -14.84
C VAL A 12 46.65 -5.08 -14.05
N VAL A 13 47.35 -5.96 -13.31
CA VAL A 13 46.72 -7.00 -12.48
C VAL A 13 45.94 -6.36 -11.32
N LEU A 14 46.44 -5.28 -10.73
CA LEU A 14 45.78 -4.58 -9.63
C LEU A 14 44.52 -3.85 -10.10
N VAL A 15 44.57 -3.20 -11.26
CA VAL A 15 43.41 -2.53 -11.89
C VAL A 15 42.34 -3.55 -12.33
N ALA A 16 42.77 -4.68 -12.92
CA ALA A 16 41.86 -5.76 -13.31
C ALA A 16 41.21 -6.43 -12.10
N GLY A 17 41.90 -6.58 -10.98
CA GLY A 17 41.38 -7.11 -9.73
C GLY A 17 40.35 -6.18 -9.08
N LEU A 18 40.57 -4.86 -9.13
CA LEU A 18 39.62 -3.86 -8.65
C LEU A 18 38.37 -3.80 -9.54
N ALA A 19 38.54 -3.85 -10.86
CA ALA A 19 37.40 -3.86 -11.80
C ALA A 19 36.55 -5.13 -11.65
N ALA A 20 37.21 -6.29 -11.44
CA ALA A 20 36.51 -7.55 -11.19
C ALA A 20 35.65 -7.51 -9.89
N LYS A 21 36.13 -6.87 -8.82
CA LYS A 21 35.37 -6.68 -7.59
C LYS A 21 34.13 -5.79 -7.81
N PHE A 22 34.23 -4.75 -8.63
CA PHE A 22 33.12 -3.87 -8.95
C PHE A 22 32.07 -4.53 -9.84
N VAL A 23 32.49 -5.39 -10.77
CA VAL A 23 31.57 -6.08 -11.69
C VAL A 23 30.91 -7.30 -11.03
N LEU A 24 31.59 -7.95 -10.06
CA LEU A 24 31.01 -9.10 -9.33
C LEU A 24 30.17 -8.71 -8.10
N ALA A 25 30.22 -7.46 -7.66
CA ALA A 25 29.30 -6.94 -6.64
C ALA A 25 27.93 -6.69 -7.28
N LYS A 26 27.20 -7.79 -7.62
CA LYS A 26 25.78 -7.67 -7.89
C LYS A 26 25.13 -7.05 -6.63
N PRO A 27 24.37 -5.94 -6.76
CA PRO A 27 23.61 -5.45 -5.62
C PRO A 27 22.77 -6.62 -5.12
N ALA A 28 22.76 -6.83 -3.80
CA ALA A 28 21.86 -7.80 -3.19
C ALA A 28 20.45 -7.51 -3.68
N PRO A 29 19.67 -8.53 -4.10
CA PRO A 29 18.31 -8.30 -4.51
C PRO A 29 17.59 -7.60 -3.34
N GLU A 30 17.03 -6.45 -3.60
CA GLU A 30 16.21 -5.75 -2.61
C GLU A 30 15.10 -6.70 -2.16
N PRO A 31 14.80 -6.77 -0.86
CA PRO A 31 13.73 -7.61 -0.38
C PRO A 31 12.43 -7.15 -1.06
N HIS A 32 11.92 -7.96 -1.98
CA HIS A 32 10.63 -7.70 -2.61
C HIS A 32 9.55 -7.87 -1.54
N HIS A 33 9.04 -6.76 -1.03
CA HIS A 33 7.86 -6.78 -0.19
C HIS A 33 6.68 -7.25 -1.04
N LYS A 34 5.94 -8.25 -0.58
CA LYS A 34 4.73 -8.75 -1.25
C LYS A 34 3.63 -7.69 -1.29
N ILE A 35 3.64 -6.77 -0.33
CA ILE A 35 2.76 -5.61 -0.24
C ILE A 35 3.64 -4.37 -0.36
N ASP A 36 3.40 -3.54 -1.37
CA ASP A 36 4.14 -2.30 -1.56
C ASP A 36 3.38 -1.12 -0.95
N GLY A 37 3.71 -0.82 0.30
CA GLY A 37 3.09 0.26 1.06
C GLY A 37 2.88 -0.06 2.53
N THR A 38 2.14 0.82 3.20
CA THR A 38 1.74 0.66 4.60
C THR A 38 0.28 0.24 4.68
N VAL A 39 -0.01 -0.85 5.38
CA VAL A 39 -1.39 -1.29 5.58
C VAL A 39 -2.04 -0.45 6.67
N TYR A 40 -3.13 0.24 6.31
CA TYR A 40 -3.98 1.00 7.21
C TYR A 40 -5.37 0.37 7.26
N VAL A 41 -5.76 -0.16 8.41
CA VAL A 41 -7.08 -0.73 8.64
C VAL A 41 -8.02 0.38 9.08
N LEU A 42 -9.13 0.57 8.37
CA LEU A 42 -10.15 1.54 8.79
C LEU A 42 -10.75 1.10 10.14
N PRO A 43 -10.81 1.98 11.15
CA PRO A 43 -11.06 1.61 12.55
C PRO A 43 -12.40 0.95 12.82
N ARG A 44 -13.41 1.23 12.01
CA ARG A 44 -14.75 0.65 12.15
C ARG A 44 -15.09 -0.16 10.91
N GLU A 45 -15.73 -1.29 11.14
CA GLU A 45 -16.39 -2.07 10.11
C GLU A 45 -17.51 -1.29 9.42
N PHE A 46 -17.82 -1.66 8.20
CA PHE A 46 -18.95 -1.14 7.44
C PHE A 46 -20.11 -2.13 7.55
N LEU A 47 -21.24 -1.65 8.04
CA LEU A 47 -22.50 -2.37 8.02
C LEU A 47 -23.39 -1.67 7.00
N VAL A 48 -23.63 -2.30 5.86
CA VAL A 48 -24.35 -1.68 4.74
C VAL A 48 -25.50 -2.56 4.25
N ASN A 49 -26.56 -1.89 3.78
CA ASN A 49 -27.61 -2.55 3.00
C ASN A 49 -27.13 -2.73 1.56
N LEU A 50 -27.28 -3.92 1.03
CA LEU A 50 -26.93 -4.23 -0.35
C LEU A 50 -28.10 -4.00 -1.28
N SER A 51 -27.82 -3.84 -2.58
CA SER A 51 -28.84 -3.58 -3.61
C SER A 51 -29.86 -4.72 -3.78
N ASP A 52 -29.55 -5.91 -3.31
CA ASP A 52 -30.44 -7.09 -3.33
C ASP A 52 -31.22 -7.31 -2.03
N GLY A 53 -31.18 -6.35 -1.11
CA GLY A 53 -31.91 -6.37 0.15
C GLY A 53 -31.24 -7.14 1.29
N ARG A 54 -30.04 -7.68 1.07
CA ARG A 54 -29.20 -8.31 2.09
C ARG A 54 -28.39 -7.25 2.86
N TYR A 55 -27.74 -7.69 3.95
CA TYR A 55 -26.80 -6.88 4.70
C TYR A 55 -25.40 -7.42 4.51
N ALA A 56 -24.43 -6.53 4.43
CA ALA A 56 -23.03 -6.90 4.50
C ALA A 56 -22.32 -6.20 5.66
N LYS A 57 -21.48 -6.97 6.32
CA LYS A 57 -20.51 -6.51 7.32
C LYS A 57 -19.14 -6.68 6.70
N VAL A 58 -18.43 -5.58 6.52
CA VAL A 58 -17.17 -5.57 5.78
C VAL A 58 -16.11 -4.77 6.54
N ASN A 59 -14.94 -5.36 6.73
CA ASN A 59 -13.75 -4.65 7.14
C ASN A 59 -12.94 -4.27 5.91
N VAL A 60 -12.48 -3.03 5.88
CA VAL A 60 -11.70 -2.48 4.77
C VAL A 60 -10.33 -2.03 5.27
N ALA A 61 -9.29 -2.41 4.56
CA ALA A 61 -7.95 -1.91 4.77
C ALA A 61 -7.37 -1.34 3.46
N LEU A 62 -6.58 -0.31 3.59
CA LEU A 62 -5.92 0.40 2.50
C LEU A 62 -4.44 0.06 2.53
N VAL A 63 -3.87 -0.30 1.40
CA VAL A 63 -2.42 -0.28 1.23
C VAL A 63 -2.05 1.12 0.75
N LEU A 64 -1.59 1.93 1.68
CA LEU A 64 -1.20 3.31 1.42
C LEU A 64 0.19 3.36 0.78
N ASP A 65 0.37 4.28 -0.16
CA ASP A 65 1.71 4.61 -0.66
C ASP A 65 2.63 5.02 0.49
N ARG A 66 3.91 4.67 0.41
CA ARG A 66 4.91 4.97 1.47
C ARG A 66 5.09 6.47 1.71
N SER A 67 4.75 7.29 0.74
CA SER A 67 4.78 8.75 0.85
C SER A 67 3.51 9.35 1.46
N GLN A 68 2.48 8.52 1.74
CA GLN A 68 1.24 8.98 2.35
C GLN A 68 1.47 9.29 3.84
N PRO A 69 1.27 10.53 4.29
CA PRO A 69 1.35 10.83 5.71
C PRO A 69 0.25 10.10 6.47
N THR A 70 0.66 9.33 7.48
CA THR A 70 -0.26 8.84 8.50
C THR A 70 0.26 9.36 9.83
N ALA A 71 -0.59 9.87 10.67
CA ALA A 71 -0.20 10.43 11.96
C ALA A 71 0.56 9.45 12.87
N ALA A 72 0.53 8.15 12.56
CA ALA A 72 1.28 7.11 13.28
C ALA A 72 2.77 7.02 12.91
N GLY A 73 3.26 7.74 11.88
CA GLY A 73 4.64 7.61 11.38
C GLY A 73 5.41 8.91 11.17
N GLY A 74 4.81 10.05 11.42
CA GLY A 74 5.43 11.35 11.17
C GLY A 74 5.52 12.21 12.43
N GLY A 75 6.71 12.28 13.04
CA GLY A 75 7.06 13.32 13.99
C GLY A 75 7.07 14.68 13.28
N GLY A 76 5.92 15.22 12.96
CA GLY A 76 5.70 16.59 12.55
C GLY A 76 5.02 17.33 13.70
N GLU A 77 5.65 18.36 14.20
CA GLU A 77 5.11 19.34 15.14
C GLU A 77 3.91 20.07 14.50
N GLY A 78 2.78 19.41 14.47
CA GLY A 78 1.50 20.01 14.15
C GLY A 78 0.48 19.37 15.09
N GLY A 79 0.05 20.10 16.13
CA GLY A 79 -0.92 19.66 17.11
C GLY A 79 -2.23 19.26 16.42
N GLY A 80 -2.30 18.04 15.94
CA GLY A 80 -3.50 17.43 15.39
C GLY A 80 -4.47 17.16 16.53
N ALA A 81 -5.65 17.72 16.44
CA ALA A 81 -6.75 17.35 17.32
C ALA A 81 -6.92 15.82 17.26
N GLU A 82 -7.21 15.22 18.41
CA GLU A 82 -7.54 13.79 18.49
C GLU A 82 -8.68 13.48 17.51
N PRO A 83 -8.54 12.42 16.70
CA PRO A 83 -9.58 12.08 15.72
C PRO A 83 -10.93 11.90 16.41
N PRO A 84 -12.04 12.25 15.75
CA PRO A 84 -13.36 11.99 16.30
C PRO A 84 -13.55 10.50 16.63
N GLU A 85 -14.37 10.20 17.62
CA GLU A 85 -14.62 8.82 18.02
C GLU A 85 -15.01 7.94 16.82
N GLY A 86 -14.27 6.87 16.62
CA GLY A 86 -14.48 5.91 15.53
C GLY A 86 -13.78 6.24 14.23
N PHE A 87 -12.97 7.29 14.20
CA PHE A 87 -12.05 7.58 13.11
C PHE A 87 -10.62 7.36 13.56
N GLY A 88 -9.75 7.04 12.62
CA GLY A 88 -8.33 6.89 12.86
C GLY A 88 -7.56 8.15 12.44
N THR A 89 -6.30 7.93 12.17
CA THR A 89 -5.31 9.01 11.92
C THR A 89 -5.10 9.33 10.45
N LEU A 90 -5.86 8.71 9.55
CA LEU A 90 -5.75 8.96 8.12
C LEU A 90 -6.37 10.31 7.78
N GLU A 91 -5.59 11.18 7.17
CA GLU A 91 -6.12 12.42 6.61
C GLU A 91 -7.23 12.10 5.57
N GLN A 92 -8.32 12.85 5.60
CA GLN A 92 -9.50 12.61 4.75
C GLN A 92 -10.21 11.25 4.98
N GLU A 93 -10.02 10.60 6.12
CA GLU A 93 -10.66 9.30 6.39
C GLU A 93 -12.18 9.35 6.22
N ALA A 94 -12.82 10.44 6.63
CA ALA A 94 -14.27 10.59 6.47
C ALA A 94 -14.70 10.54 4.99
N ALA A 95 -13.93 11.17 4.09
CA ALA A 95 -14.19 11.11 2.65
C ALA A 95 -13.94 9.70 2.08
N VAL A 96 -12.90 9.04 2.56
CA VAL A 96 -12.64 7.63 2.20
C VAL A 96 -13.81 6.74 2.64
N ARG A 97 -14.30 6.91 3.86
CA ARG A 97 -15.42 6.13 4.39
C ARG A 97 -16.72 6.38 3.61
N ASP A 98 -16.95 7.61 3.19
CA ASP A 98 -18.09 7.96 2.34
C ASP A 98 -18.04 7.20 1.01
N VAL A 99 -16.89 7.22 0.32
CA VAL A 99 -16.69 6.44 -0.91
C VAL A 99 -16.92 4.96 -0.70
N VAL A 100 -16.37 4.40 0.38
CA VAL A 100 -16.54 2.97 0.70
C VAL A 100 -17.99 2.62 0.92
N THR A 101 -18.73 3.45 1.64
CA THR A 101 -20.16 3.23 1.89
C THR A 101 -20.95 3.27 0.59
N ASP A 102 -20.71 4.27 -0.27
CA ASP A 102 -21.38 4.40 -1.56
C ASP A 102 -21.17 3.16 -2.44
N VAL A 103 -19.92 2.73 -2.58
CA VAL A 103 -19.59 1.58 -3.43
C VAL A 103 -20.19 0.30 -2.88
N LEU A 104 -20.08 0.04 -1.58
CA LEU A 104 -20.58 -1.19 -0.97
C LEU A 104 -22.11 -1.26 -1.02
N THR A 105 -22.81 -0.14 -0.81
CA THR A 105 -24.28 -0.09 -0.87
C THR A 105 -24.81 -0.45 -2.26
N GLY A 106 -24.08 -0.14 -3.32
CA GLY A 106 -24.45 -0.49 -4.70
C GLY A 106 -24.24 -1.96 -5.07
N GLN A 107 -23.49 -2.73 -4.27
CA GLN A 107 -23.14 -4.12 -4.58
C GLN A 107 -24.28 -5.09 -4.30
N ARG A 108 -24.20 -6.26 -4.91
CA ARG A 108 -25.02 -7.43 -4.59
C ARG A 108 -24.25 -8.35 -3.65
N GLY A 109 -24.96 -9.05 -2.77
CA GLY A 109 -24.30 -9.97 -1.83
C GLY A 109 -23.51 -11.08 -2.52
N ASP A 110 -23.96 -11.56 -3.68
CA ASP A 110 -23.23 -12.59 -4.45
C ASP A 110 -21.87 -12.09 -4.94
N GLU A 111 -21.75 -10.80 -5.27
CA GLU A 111 -20.48 -10.18 -5.68
C GLU A 111 -19.47 -10.14 -4.53
N LEU A 112 -19.95 -9.93 -3.31
CA LEU A 112 -19.11 -9.95 -2.12
C LEU A 112 -18.71 -11.36 -1.68
N ILE A 113 -19.54 -12.37 -1.96
CA ILE A 113 -19.25 -13.78 -1.64
C ILE A 113 -18.29 -14.38 -2.68
N ASP A 114 -18.49 -14.07 -3.96
CA ASP A 114 -17.65 -14.61 -5.04
C ASP A 114 -16.26 -13.95 -5.05
N ARG A 115 -15.24 -14.75 -5.37
CA ARG A 115 -13.86 -14.25 -5.42
C ARG A 115 -13.65 -13.18 -6.49
N ARG A 116 -14.21 -13.38 -7.70
CA ARG A 116 -14.08 -12.43 -8.80
C ARG A 116 -14.85 -11.14 -8.51
N GLY A 117 -16.04 -11.29 -7.94
CA GLY A 117 -16.84 -10.15 -7.50
C GLY A 117 -16.07 -9.30 -6.48
N ARG A 118 -15.45 -9.92 -5.46
CA ARG A 118 -14.62 -9.17 -4.51
C ARG A 118 -13.46 -8.41 -5.17
N GLU A 119 -12.79 -8.98 -6.17
CA GLU A 119 -11.75 -8.24 -6.88
C GLU A 119 -12.32 -7.03 -7.63
N GLN A 120 -13.48 -7.17 -8.26
CA GLN A 120 -14.17 -6.03 -8.91
C GLN A 120 -14.55 -4.94 -7.90
N VAL A 121 -15.09 -5.33 -6.74
CA VAL A 121 -15.41 -4.37 -5.66
C VAL A 121 -14.16 -3.64 -5.15
N LYS A 122 -13.04 -4.33 -4.98
CA LYS A 122 -11.77 -3.69 -4.62
C LYS A 122 -11.31 -2.68 -5.67
N ASP A 123 -11.43 -3.02 -6.95
CA ASP A 123 -11.08 -2.13 -8.06
C ASP A 123 -11.99 -0.89 -8.10
N GLU A 124 -13.28 -1.05 -7.81
CA GLU A 124 -14.24 0.07 -7.72
C GLU A 124 -13.92 0.97 -6.54
N LEU A 125 -13.67 0.40 -5.37
CA LEU A 125 -13.22 1.13 -4.18
C LEU A 125 -11.95 1.93 -4.46
N LEU A 126 -10.95 1.29 -5.06
CA LEU A 126 -9.68 1.93 -5.38
C LEU A 126 -9.86 3.11 -6.35
N ARG A 127 -10.65 2.92 -7.41
CA ARG A 127 -10.98 3.99 -8.35
C ARG A 127 -11.77 5.13 -7.70
N GLY A 128 -12.76 4.79 -6.88
CA GLY A 128 -13.57 5.77 -6.17
C GLY A 128 -12.76 6.64 -5.22
N ILE A 129 -11.90 6.02 -4.40
CA ILE A 129 -11.03 6.73 -3.45
C ILE A 129 -10.07 7.66 -4.20
N ARG A 130 -9.40 7.17 -5.24
CA ARG A 130 -8.46 7.97 -6.05
C ARG A 130 -9.13 9.13 -6.78
N ALA A 131 -10.39 9.00 -7.15
CA ALA A 131 -11.12 10.05 -7.86
C ALA A 131 -11.69 11.14 -6.93
N ARG A 132 -11.95 10.81 -5.66
CA ARG A 132 -12.70 11.69 -4.74
C ARG A 132 -11.87 12.16 -3.54
N THR A 133 -10.65 11.66 -3.37
CA THR A 133 -9.75 12.03 -2.26
C THR A 133 -8.31 12.21 -2.77
N ASP A 134 -7.49 12.87 -1.97
CA ASP A 134 -6.05 13.00 -2.20
C ASP A 134 -5.24 11.85 -1.57
N VAL A 135 -5.92 10.85 -0.98
CA VAL A 135 -5.28 9.72 -0.32
C VAL A 135 -4.64 8.80 -1.37
N ARG A 136 -3.35 8.56 -1.21
CA ARG A 136 -2.58 7.72 -2.13
C ARG A 136 -2.69 6.26 -1.73
N VAL A 137 -3.59 5.56 -2.39
CA VAL A 137 -3.85 4.13 -2.15
C VAL A 137 -3.32 3.31 -3.31
N ASN A 138 -2.53 2.28 -3.00
CA ASN A 138 -1.99 1.32 -3.97
C ASN A 138 -2.95 0.14 -4.18
N GLU A 139 -3.53 -0.37 -3.09
CA GLU A 139 -4.39 -1.57 -3.10
C GLU A 139 -5.46 -1.48 -2.02
N ILE A 140 -6.58 -2.15 -2.24
CA ILE A 140 -7.65 -2.35 -1.25
C ILE A 140 -7.63 -3.80 -0.77
N LEU A 141 -7.71 -3.98 0.54
CA LEU A 141 -7.89 -5.29 1.15
C LEU A 141 -9.25 -5.35 1.85
N LEU A 142 -9.90 -6.50 1.76
CA LEU A 142 -11.13 -6.82 2.49
C LEU A 142 -10.81 -7.96 3.47
N PRO A 143 -10.29 -7.65 4.67
CA PRO A 143 -9.84 -8.67 5.62
C PRO A 143 -10.98 -9.55 6.12
N ASP A 144 -12.18 -9.00 6.20
CA ASP A 144 -13.35 -9.72 6.66
C ASP A 144 -14.59 -9.26 5.88
N VAL A 145 -15.39 -10.23 5.40
CA VAL A 145 -16.63 -10.01 4.67
C VAL A 145 -17.65 -11.05 5.10
N ALA A 146 -18.76 -10.58 5.66
CA ALA A 146 -19.91 -11.40 5.99
C ALA A 146 -21.16 -10.83 5.31
N VAL A 147 -21.96 -11.69 4.69
CA VAL A 147 -23.23 -11.33 4.03
C VAL A 147 -24.36 -12.13 4.68
N GLN A 148 -25.42 -11.46 5.03
CA GLN A 148 -26.61 -12.04 5.67
C GLN A 148 -27.88 -11.63 4.92
#